data_1108be30d86e24ae91bda56adfc036ab
#
_entry.id   1108be30d86e24ae91bda56adfc036ab
#
_cell.length_a   1.000
_cell.length_b   1.000
_cell.length_c   1.000
_cell.angle_alpha   90.00
_cell.angle_beta   90.00
_cell.angle_gamma   90.00
#
_symmetry.space_group_name_H-M   'P 1'
#
loop_
_entity.id
_entity.type
_entity.pdbx_description
1 polymer ?
#
loop_
_entity_poly.entity_id
_entity_poly.type
_entity_poly.pdbx_seq_one_letter_code
_entity_poly.pdbx_strand_id
1 'polypeptide(L)'
;LMRAAGEAGVGRIVYTSSVAVLGLHKDGTPADEDVPVSLEDMTGHYKRSKYLAEEVVRGMVVKDGLPAVIVNPSTPIGARDIKPTPTGRIIVDFVNGRMPAYVDTGLNLVHVDDCARGHLLAYERGKIGERYILGGEDLTLREILLALGRITGRPEPGVRLPNRLLVPFAYGVEGWARLSGMEPRLTVDSLRMARKYMFFSSEKAKRE
;
A
#
# COMPACT_ATOMS: atom_id res chain seq x y z
N LEU A 1 -6.06 -22.40 3.85
CA LEU A 1 -6.00 -22.39 2.40
C LEU A 1 -4.64 -22.86 1.89
N MET A 2 -3.51 -22.21 2.25
CA MET A 2 -2.16 -22.54 1.75
C MET A 2 -1.76 -23.99 2.02
N ARG A 3 -1.99 -24.47 3.27
CA ARG A 3 -1.71 -25.87 3.61
C ARG A 3 -2.53 -26.84 2.74
N ALA A 4 -3.84 -26.58 2.59
CA ALA A 4 -4.70 -27.41 1.75
C ALA A 4 -4.28 -27.40 0.27
N ALA A 5 -3.75 -26.27 -0.24
CA ALA A 5 -3.21 -26.20 -1.59
C ALA A 5 -1.94 -27.07 -1.74
N GLY A 6 -1.04 -27.04 -0.74
CA GLY A 6 0.14 -27.92 -0.71
C GLY A 6 -0.25 -29.39 -0.65
N GLU A 7 -1.16 -29.78 0.24
CA GLU A 7 -1.68 -31.16 0.37
C GLU A 7 -2.39 -31.64 -0.90
N ALA A 8 -3.04 -30.75 -1.63
CA ALA A 8 -3.68 -31.04 -2.93
C ALA A 8 -2.69 -31.10 -4.10
N GLY A 9 -1.39 -30.92 -3.88
CA GLY A 9 -0.37 -30.99 -4.91
C GLY A 9 -0.41 -29.84 -5.93
N VAL A 10 -0.90 -28.65 -5.52
CA VAL A 10 -0.87 -27.45 -6.39
C VAL A 10 0.57 -27.13 -6.74
N GLY A 11 0.91 -27.18 -8.03
CA GLY A 11 2.30 -27.06 -8.51
C GLY A 11 2.89 -25.65 -8.38
N ARG A 12 2.06 -24.60 -8.28
CA ARG A 12 2.51 -23.21 -8.13
C ARG A 12 1.44 -22.31 -7.55
N ILE A 13 1.84 -21.43 -6.65
CA ILE A 13 0.96 -20.50 -5.94
C ILE A 13 1.54 -19.10 -6.06
N VAL A 14 0.71 -18.10 -6.35
CA VAL A 14 1.06 -16.68 -6.20
C VAL A 14 0.31 -16.15 -4.98
N TYR A 15 1.06 -15.79 -3.96
CA TYR A 15 0.51 -15.20 -2.72
C TYR A 15 0.54 -13.67 -2.80
N THR A 16 -0.64 -13.05 -2.75
CA THR A 16 -0.76 -11.59 -2.73
C THR A 16 -0.62 -11.05 -1.32
N SER A 17 0.53 -10.46 -1.04
CA SER A 17 0.82 -9.71 0.17
C SER A 17 0.57 -8.21 -0.05
N SER A 18 1.47 -7.34 0.39
CA SER A 18 1.40 -5.88 0.21
C SER A 18 2.75 -5.25 0.53
N VAL A 19 3.09 -4.12 -0.09
CA VAL A 19 4.24 -3.30 0.36
C VAL A 19 4.08 -2.79 1.79
N ALA A 20 2.87 -2.83 2.34
CA ALA A 20 2.61 -2.44 3.73
C ALA A 20 3.37 -3.26 4.77
N VAL A 21 3.90 -4.44 4.39
CA VAL A 21 4.70 -5.34 5.25
C VAL A 21 6.20 -5.18 5.07
N LEU A 22 6.63 -4.35 4.12
CA LEU A 22 8.03 -4.11 3.82
C LEU A 22 8.60 -2.96 4.65
N GLY A 23 9.91 -2.95 4.80
CA GLY A 23 10.66 -1.83 5.40
C GLY A 23 10.59 -0.56 4.56
N LEU A 24 10.93 0.56 5.18
CA LEU A 24 11.04 1.86 4.52
C LEU A 24 12.37 2.49 4.91
N HIS A 25 13.01 3.17 3.97
CA HIS A 25 14.16 4.00 4.28
C HIS A 25 13.75 5.27 5.03
N LYS A 26 14.54 5.66 6.03
CA LYS A 26 14.25 6.84 6.86
C LYS A 26 14.41 8.15 6.12
N ASP A 27 15.23 8.15 5.08
CA ASP A 27 15.52 9.30 4.22
C ASP A 27 14.49 9.50 3.09
N GLY A 28 13.52 8.57 2.95
CA GLY A 28 12.48 8.62 1.93
C GLY A 28 12.92 8.13 0.56
N THR A 29 14.10 7.52 0.44
CA THR A 29 14.50 6.83 -0.80
C THR A 29 13.64 5.59 -1.03
N PRO A 30 13.42 5.16 -2.30
CA PRO A 30 12.62 3.98 -2.60
C PRO A 30 13.20 2.72 -1.93
N ALA A 31 12.35 2.00 -1.19
CA ALA A 31 12.70 0.74 -0.54
C ALA A 31 12.48 -0.45 -1.48
N ASP A 32 13.30 -1.47 -1.34
CA ASP A 32 13.17 -2.72 -2.05
C ASP A 32 12.71 -3.88 -1.12
N GLU A 33 12.72 -5.10 -1.65
CA GLU A 33 12.32 -6.30 -0.92
C GLU A 33 13.26 -6.67 0.23
N ASP A 34 14.49 -6.15 0.24
CA ASP A 34 15.56 -6.55 1.16
C ASP A 34 15.71 -5.60 2.36
N VAL A 35 14.99 -4.48 2.39
CA VAL A 35 15.01 -3.55 3.53
C VAL A 35 14.54 -4.27 4.80
N PRO A 36 15.39 -4.33 5.86
CA PRO A 36 15.05 -5.02 7.09
C PRO A 36 13.81 -4.45 7.75
N VAL A 37 12.94 -5.33 8.23
CA VAL A 37 11.69 -4.98 8.90
C VAL A 37 11.31 -6.05 9.91
N SER A 38 10.68 -5.64 11.00
CA SER A 38 10.20 -6.51 12.07
C SER A 38 8.70 -6.28 12.35
N LEU A 39 8.11 -7.18 13.15
CA LEU A 39 6.73 -7.02 13.61
C LEU A 39 6.52 -5.73 14.43
N GLU A 40 7.56 -5.24 15.09
CA GLU A 40 7.52 -4.03 15.91
C GLU A 40 7.35 -2.76 15.05
N ASP A 41 7.85 -2.80 13.80
CA ASP A 41 7.72 -1.71 12.82
C ASP A 41 6.30 -1.61 12.25
N MET A 42 5.48 -2.67 12.43
CA MET A 42 4.14 -2.76 11.89
C MET A 42 3.15 -1.94 12.72
N THR A 43 2.85 -0.74 12.26
CA THR A 43 1.87 0.16 12.89
C THR A 43 0.45 -0.21 12.45
N GLY A 44 -0.45 -0.40 13.42
CA GLY A 44 -1.86 -0.72 13.19
C GLY A 44 -2.14 -2.21 12.89
N HIS A 45 -3.39 -2.61 13.10
CA HIS A 45 -3.81 -4.01 12.99
C HIS A 45 -3.66 -4.58 11.58
N TYR A 46 -3.91 -3.76 10.56
CA TYR A 46 -3.81 -4.18 9.17
C TYR A 46 -2.38 -4.61 8.80
N LYS A 47 -1.38 -3.76 9.06
CA LYS A 47 0.02 -4.08 8.75
C LYS A 47 0.50 -5.31 9.52
N ARG A 48 0.18 -5.37 10.81
CA ARG A 48 0.54 -6.53 11.66
C ARG A 48 -0.05 -7.83 11.14
N SER A 49 -1.34 -7.85 10.78
CA SER A 49 -2.00 -9.05 10.27
C SER A 49 -1.42 -9.50 8.92
N LYS A 50 -1.15 -8.56 8.02
CA LYS A 50 -0.54 -8.86 6.71
C LYS A 50 0.90 -9.36 6.87
N TYR A 51 1.69 -8.74 7.75
CA TYR A 51 3.06 -9.17 8.04
C TYR A 51 3.09 -10.60 8.58
N LEU A 52 2.29 -10.89 9.60
CA LEU A 52 2.21 -12.24 10.19
C LEU A 52 1.74 -13.27 9.15
N ALA A 53 0.79 -12.92 8.29
CA ALA A 53 0.32 -13.80 7.24
C ALA A 53 1.41 -14.09 6.18
N GLU A 54 2.21 -13.11 5.80
CA GLU A 54 3.34 -13.32 4.89
C GLU A 54 4.42 -14.18 5.54
N GLU A 55 4.77 -13.94 6.81
CA GLU A 55 5.73 -14.76 7.55
C GLU A 55 5.28 -16.23 7.68
N VAL A 56 3.98 -16.48 7.85
CA VAL A 56 3.44 -17.85 7.82
C VAL A 56 3.68 -18.49 6.46
N VAL A 57 3.38 -17.78 5.36
CA VAL A 57 3.58 -18.31 3.99
C VAL A 57 5.07 -18.57 3.72
N ARG A 58 5.96 -17.63 4.11
CA ARG A 58 7.42 -17.79 3.99
C ARG A 58 7.91 -19.00 4.79
N GLY A 59 7.38 -19.16 6.01
CA GLY A 59 7.69 -20.32 6.84
C GLY A 59 7.25 -21.65 6.18
N MET A 60 6.09 -21.69 5.53
CA MET A 60 5.62 -22.87 4.79
C MET A 60 6.48 -23.16 3.54
N VAL A 61 6.96 -22.13 2.84
CA VAL A 61 7.89 -22.33 1.73
C VAL A 61 9.16 -23.02 2.22
N VAL A 62 9.75 -22.52 3.30
CA VAL A 62 11.03 -23.02 3.82
C VAL A 62 10.89 -24.39 4.47
N LYS A 63 9.83 -24.61 5.26
CA LYS A 63 9.67 -25.83 6.08
C LYS A 63 8.95 -26.95 5.36
N ASP A 64 7.92 -26.58 4.59
CA ASP A 64 6.99 -27.54 4.01
C ASP A 64 7.15 -27.66 2.47
N GLY A 65 8.10 -26.87 1.87
CA GLY A 65 8.33 -26.86 0.44
C GLY A 65 7.15 -26.28 -0.37
N LEU A 66 6.32 -25.42 0.24
CA LEU A 66 5.17 -24.83 -0.45
C LEU A 66 5.64 -24.06 -1.71
N PRO A 67 5.13 -24.37 -2.92
CA PRO A 67 5.59 -23.75 -4.15
C PRO A 67 4.98 -22.34 -4.35
N ALA A 68 5.23 -21.43 -3.42
CA ALA A 68 4.66 -20.10 -3.43
C ALA A 68 5.68 -19.03 -3.86
N VAL A 69 5.24 -18.15 -4.75
CA VAL A 69 5.86 -16.86 -5.08
C VAL A 69 5.06 -15.77 -4.40
N ILE A 70 5.71 -14.79 -3.80
CA ILE A 70 5.06 -13.72 -3.06
C ILE A 70 5.09 -12.44 -3.89
N VAL A 71 3.95 -11.79 -4.04
CA VAL A 71 3.88 -10.47 -4.68
C VAL A 71 3.41 -9.42 -3.67
N ASN A 72 4.05 -8.27 -3.69
CA ASN A 72 3.78 -7.15 -2.81
C ASN A 72 3.29 -5.95 -3.66
N PRO A 73 1.99 -5.89 -4.00
CA PRO A 73 1.45 -4.73 -4.70
C PRO A 73 1.65 -3.46 -3.88
N SER A 74 2.00 -2.37 -4.55
CA SER A 74 2.11 -1.05 -3.95
C SER A 74 0.72 -0.43 -3.76
N THR A 75 0.40 0.63 -4.46
CA THR A 75 -0.91 1.28 -4.38
C THR A 75 -1.58 1.20 -5.75
N PRO A 76 -2.35 0.14 -6.03
CA PRO A 76 -3.03 0.00 -7.30
C PRO A 76 -4.11 1.08 -7.47
N ILE A 77 -4.11 1.74 -8.62
CA ILE A 77 -5.15 2.67 -9.06
C ILE A 77 -5.65 2.26 -10.44
N GLY A 78 -6.92 2.47 -10.71
CA GLY A 78 -7.49 2.14 -12.02
C GLY A 78 -9.00 2.15 -12.04
N ALA A 79 -9.55 1.76 -13.18
CA ALA A 79 -10.99 1.64 -13.37
C ALA A 79 -11.59 0.54 -12.48
N ARG A 80 -12.90 0.67 -12.22
CA ARG A 80 -13.71 -0.32 -11.44
C ARG A 80 -13.44 -0.33 -9.94
N ASP A 81 -12.86 0.73 -9.37
CA ASP A 81 -12.83 0.92 -7.91
C ASP A 81 -14.21 1.38 -7.41
N ILE A 82 -15.20 0.47 -7.48
CA ILE A 82 -16.63 0.75 -7.25
C ILE A 82 -16.91 1.20 -5.81
N LYS A 83 -16.27 0.56 -4.83
CA LYS A 83 -16.22 1.02 -3.46
C LYS A 83 -14.84 1.64 -3.23
N PRO A 84 -14.69 2.95 -3.42
CA PRO A 84 -13.38 3.56 -3.50
C PRO A 84 -12.46 3.12 -2.36
N THR A 85 -11.31 2.58 -2.74
CA THR A 85 -10.20 2.32 -1.82
C THR A 85 -9.76 3.64 -1.17
N PRO A 86 -8.99 3.64 -0.08
CA PRO A 86 -8.49 4.88 0.50
C PRO A 86 -7.79 5.79 -0.51
N THR A 87 -7.02 5.24 -1.45
CA THR A 87 -6.36 6.01 -2.51
C THR A 87 -7.34 6.45 -3.60
N GLY A 88 -8.24 5.57 -4.04
CA GLY A 88 -9.31 5.94 -4.96
C GLY A 88 -10.21 7.04 -4.39
N ARG A 89 -10.41 7.07 -3.07
CA ARG A 89 -11.11 8.15 -2.37
C ARG A 89 -10.45 9.51 -2.55
N ILE A 90 -9.11 9.58 -2.53
CA ILE A 90 -8.37 10.82 -2.80
C ILE A 90 -8.76 11.36 -4.17
N ILE A 91 -8.78 10.51 -5.20
CA ILE A 91 -9.16 10.89 -6.56
C ILE A 91 -10.61 11.38 -6.60
N VAL A 92 -11.53 10.61 -6.05
CA VAL A 92 -12.96 10.96 -6.03
C VAL A 92 -13.22 12.27 -5.27
N ASP A 93 -12.59 12.47 -4.13
CA ASP A 93 -12.78 13.67 -3.32
C ASP A 93 -12.16 14.90 -4.00
N PHE A 94 -11.02 14.76 -4.67
CA PHE A 94 -10.44 15.84 -5.46
C PHE A 94 -11.36 16.23 -6.62
N VAL A 95 -11.81 15.26 -7.42
CA VAL A 95 -12.72 15.51 -8.58
C VAL A 95 -14.02 16.16 -8.14
N ASN A 96 -14.51 15.85 -6.93
CA ASN A 96 -15.72 16.47 -6.37
C ASN A 96 -15.46 17.80 -5.63
N GLY A 97 -14.23 18.33 -5.63
CA GLY A 97 -13.89 19.58 -4.94
C GLY A 97 -13.94 19.49 -3.41
N ARG A 98 -13.80 18.29 -2.85
CA ARG A 98 -13.88 18.04 -1.39
C ARG A 98 -12.52 18.02 -0.70
N MET A 99 -11.45 18.41 -1.40
CA MET A 99 -10.08 18.49 -0.86
C MET A 99 -9.61 19.94 -0.79
N PRO A 100 -9.89 20.67 0.29
CA PRO A 100 -9.44 22.06 0.46
C PRO A 100 -7.95 22.16 0.79
N ALA A 101 -7.35 21.07 1.28
CA ALA A 101 -5.98 21.03 1.76
C ALA A 101 -5.38 19.62 1.61
N TYR A 102 -4.07 19.50 1.68
CA TYR A 102 -3.35 18.23 1.62
C TYR A 102 -2.21 18.15 2.64
N VAL A 103 -1.74 16.94 2.91
CA VAL A 103 -0.62 16.65 3.80
C VAL A 103 0.62 16.27 3.01
N ASP A 104 1.79 16.46 3.60
CA ASP A 104 3.06 16.08 3.01
C ASP A 104 3.29 14.58 3.18
N THR A 105 3.05 13.83 2.13
CA THR A 105 3.21 12.37 2.05
C THR A 105 3.47 11.96 0.61
N GLY A 106 3.85 10.71 0.40
CA GLY A 106 4.06 10.14 -0.93
C GLY A 106 3.68 8.66 -0.98
N LEU A 107 3.29 8.22 -2.16
CA LEU A 107 2.88 6.86 -2.44
C LEU A 107 3.55 6.36 -3.72
N ASN A 108 3.87 5.10 -3.76
CA ASN A 108 4.16 4.42 -5.01
C ASN A 108 2.83 4.00 -5.65
N LEU A 109 2.51 4.55 -6.81
CA LEU A 109 1.28 4.24 -7.55
C LEU A 109 1.58 3.25 -8.67
N VAL A 110 0.71 2.27 -8.85
CA VAL A 110 0.79 1.31 -9.96
C VAL A 110 -0.57 1.21 -10.65
N HIS A 111 -0.56 1.09 -11.98
CA HIS A 111 -1.82 0.85 -12.70
C HIS A 111 -2.34 -0.56 -12.35
N VAL A 112 -3.66 -0.68 -12.14
CA VAL A 112 -4.26 -1.96 -11.72
C VAL A 112 -4.01 -3.09 -12.71
N ASP A 113 -3.99 -2.81 -14.02
CA ASP A 113 -3.72 -3.80 -15.05
C ASP A 113 -2.26 -4.25 -15.03
N ASP A 114 -1.30 -3.34 -14.76
CA ASP A 114 0.11 -3.70 -14.59
C ASP A 114 0.32 -4.55 -13.34
N CYS A 115 -0.37 -4.21 -12.26
CA CYS A 115 -0.38 -5.02 -11.04
C CYS A 115 -0.93 -6.43 -11.34
N ALA A 116 -2.05 -6.55 -12.06
CA ALA A 116 -2.64 -7.83 -12.45
C ALA A 116 -1.68 -8.63 -13.37
N ARG A 117 -1.07 -7.96 -14.35
CA ARG A 117 -0.05 -8.59 -15.23
C ARG A 117 1.16 -9.06 -14.42
N GLY A 118 1.60 -8.29 -13.42
CA GLY A 118 2.66 -8.69 -12.50
C GLY A 118 2.37 -10.00 -11.76
N HIS A 119 1.11 -10.26 -11.38
CA HIS A 119 0.71 -11.53 -10.79
C HIS A 119 0.87 -12.70 -11.78
N LEU A 120 0.49 -12.51 -13.06
CA LEU A 120 0.67 -13.53 -14.09
C LEU A 120 2.15 -13.79 -14.36
N LEU A 121 2.96 -12.74 -14.47
CA LEU A 121 4.41 -12.89 -14.64
C LEU A 121 5.07 -13.57 -13.44
N ALA A 122 4.63 -13.27 -12.21
CA ALA A 122 5.10 -13.95 -11.01
C ALA A 122 4.71 -15.45 -11.04
N TYR A 123 3.53 -15.78 -11.55
CA TYR A 123 3.16 -17.18 -11.78
C TYR A 123 4.06 -17.84 -12.82
N GLU A 124 4.35 -17.19 -13.94
CA GLU A 124 5.09 -17.77 -15.05
C GLU A 124 6.60 -17.86 -14.76
N ARG A 125 7.19 -16.84 -14.15
CA ARG A 125 8.64 -16.61 -14.07
C ARG A 125 9.19 -16.45 -12.67
N GLY A 126 8.38 -16.01 -11.70
CA GLY A 126 8.82 -15.71 -10.35
C GLY A 126 9.49 -16.91 -9.67
N LYS A 127 10.53 -16.71 -8.89
CA LYS A 127 11.23 -17.76 -8.14
C LYS A 127 10.46 -18.11 -6.88
N ILE A 128 10.29 -19.40 -6.60
CA ILE A 128 9.62 -19.88 -5.39
C ILE A 128 10.35 -19.37 -4.16
N GLY A 129 9.59 -18.84 -3.20
CA GLY A 129 10.11 -18.26 -1.98
C GLY A 129 10.50 -16.78 -2.08
N GLU A 130 10.64 -16.24 -3.30
CA GLU A 130 11.00 -14.85 -3.50
C GLU A 130 9.80 -13.90 -3.40
N ARG A 131 10.10 -12.65 -3.02
CA ARG A 131 9.17 -11.53 -2.98
C ARG A 131 9.41 -10.62 -4.18
N TYR A 132 8.32 -10.05 -4.72
CA TYR A 132 8.37 -9.12 -5.84
C TYR A 132 7.44 -7.94 -5.59
N ILE A 133 8.00 -6.74 -5.53
CA ILE A 133 7.23 -5.51 -5.44
C ILE A 133 6.59 -5.23 -6.81
N LEU A 134 5.27 -5.17 -6.84
CA LEU A 134 4.52 -4.74 -8.01
C LEU A 134 4.21 -3.24 -7.85
N GLY A 135 5.20 -2.43 -8.19
CA GLY A 135 5.18 -0.97 -8.05
C GLY A 135 5.21 -0.28 -9.41
N GLY A 136 4.93 1.01 -9.39
CA GLY A 136 4.99 1.90 -10.54
C GLY A 136 5.78 3.16 -10.22
N GLU A 137 5.13 4.31 -10.14
CA GLU A 137 5.76 5.62 -9.92
C GLU A 137 5.67 6.07 -8.47
N ASP A 138 6.77 6.58 -7.93
CA ASP A 138 6.83 7.24 -6.64
C ASP A 138 6.41 8.69 -6.79
N LEU A 139 5.25 9.04 -6.23
CA LEU A 139 4.68 10.39 -6.34
C LEU A 139 4.33 10.93 -4.95
N THR A 140 4.68 12.19 -4.72
CA THR A 140 4.14 12.93 -3.58
C THR A 140 2.64 13.17 -3.78
N LEU A 141 1.90 13.32 -2.69
CA LEU A 141 0.47 13.65 -2.78
C LEU A 141 0.24 14.94 -3.58
N ARG A 142 1.15 15.91 -3.47
CA ARG A 142 1.10 17.14 -4.27
C ARG A 142 1.19 16.86 -5.77
N GLU A 143 2.13 16.02 -6.20
CA GLU A 143 2.28 15.64 -7.61
C GLU A 143 1.05 14.90 -8.13
N ILE A 144 0.47 14.01 -7.31
CA ILE A 144 -0.79 13.33 -7.65
C ILE A 144 -1.91 14.35 -7.86
N LEU A 145 -2.06 15.33 -6.96
CA LEU A 145 -3.10 16.35 -7.04
C LEU A 145 -2.87 17.32 -8.22
N LEU A 146 -1.61 17.65 -8.52
CA LEU A 146 -1.24 18.41 -9.73
C LEU A 146 -1.61 17.65 -11.01
N ALA A 147 -1.33 16.36 -11.09
CA ALA A 147 -1.70 15.53 -12.23
C ALA A 147 -3.23 15.48 -12.40
N LEU A 148 -3.97 15.28 -11.31
CA LEU A 148 -5.44 15.31 -11.32
C LEU A 148 -5.97 16.68 -11.74
N GLY A 149 -5.35 17.78 -11.29
CA GLY A 149 -5.70 19.13 -11.69
C GLY A 149 -5.56 19.34 -13.19
N ARG A 150 -4.47 18.88 -13.79
CA ARG A 150 -4.25 18.94 -15.25
C ARG A 150 -5.29 18.15 -16.05
N ILE A 151 -5.67 16.97 -15.56
CA ILE A 151 -6.63 16.09 -16.24
C ILE A 151 -8.05 16.64 -16.13
N THR A 152 -8.42 17.19 -14.97
CA THR A 152 -9.81 17.58 -14.65
C THR A 152 -10.10 19.06 -14.87
N GLY A 153 -9.07 19.89 -15.08
CA GLY A 153 -9.18 21.35 -15.11
C GLY A 153 -9.46 22.00 -13.75
N ARG A 154 -9.39 21.23 -12.65
CA ARG A 154 -9.63 21.76 -11.30
C ARG A 154 -8.36 22.36 -10.71
N PRO A 155 -8.48 23.45 -9.93
CA PRO A 155 -7.34 23.99 -9.21
C PRO A 155 -6.84 22.99 -8.14
N GLU A 156 -5.52 22.92 -7.97
CA GLU A 156 -4.93 22.18 -6.88
C GLU A 156 -5.29 22.79 -5.51
N PRO A 157 -5.35 21.99 -4.44
CA PRO A 157 -5.53 22.53 -3.09
C PRO A 157 -4.34 23.42 -2.71
N GLY A 158 -4.60 24.70 -2.42
CA GLY A 158 -3.56 25.68 -2.13
C GLY A 158 -2.94 25.55 -0.74
N VAL A 159 -3.53 24.77 0.16
CA VAL A 159 -3.15 24.72 1.56
C VAL A 159 -2.46 23.40 1.90
N ARG A 160 -1.16 23.46 2.20
CA ARG A 160 -0.42 22.34 2.79
C ARG A 160 -0.59 22.37 4.31
N LEU A 161 -1.17 21.31 4.87
CA LEU A 161 -1.33 21.15 6.31
C LEU A 161 -0.08 20.52 6.92
N PRO A 162 0.53 21.16 7.95
CA PRO A 162 1.65 20.53 8.63
C PRO A 162 1.17 19.34 9.47
N ASN A 163 1.82 18.20 9.26
CA ASN A 163 1.49 16.93 9.94
C ASN A 163 1.44 17.03 11.47
N ARG A 164 2.19 17.99 12.07
CA ARG A 164 2.21 18.20 13.52
C ARG A 164 0.89 18.72 14.08
N LEU A 165 0.13 19.48 13.30
CA LEU A 165 -1.16 20.04 13.72
C LEU A 165 -2.31 19.04 13.56
N LEU A 166 -2.15 18.05 12.69
CA LEU A 166 -3.20 17.08 12.39
C LEU A 166 -3.35 15.98 13.44
N VAL A 167 -2.28 15.63 14.14
CA VAL A 167 -2.29 14.57 15.16
C VAL A 167 -3.23 14.93 16.33
N PRO A 168 -3.15 16.11 16.96
CA PRO A 168 -4.10 16.51 18.01
C PRO A 168 -5.56 16.55 17.47
N PHE A 169 -5.75 17.03 16.25
CA PHE A 169 -7.06 17.10 15.63
C PHE A 169 -7.67 15.70 15.41
N ALA A 170 -6.86 14.72 14.98
CA ALA A 170 -7.35 13.34 14.81
C ALA A 170 -7.78 12.70 16.12
N TYR A 171 -7.07 12.92 17.21
CA TYR A 171 -7.53 12.45 18.53
C TYR A 171 -8.89 13.04 18.92
N GLY A 172 -9.14 14.31 18.61
CA GLY A 172 -10.44 14.95 18.80
C GLY A 172 -11.54 14.31 17.95
N VAL A 173 -11.25 14.06 16.66
CA VAL A 173 -12.20 13.42 15.72
C VAL A 173 -12.49 11.97 16.12
N GLU A 174 -11.48 11.17 16.50
CA GLU A 174 -11.70 9.82 17.00
C GLU A 174 -12.48 9.78 18.31
N GLY A 175 -12.21 10.70 19.24
CA GLY A 175 -12.97 10.83 20.48
C GLY A 175 -14.44 11.15 20.22
N TRP A 176 -14.70 12.10 19.31
CA TRP A 176 -16.06 12.42 18.89
C TRP A 176 -16.76 11.28 18.16
N ALA A 177 -16.06 10.58 17.26
CA ALA A 177 -16.61 9.44 16.53
C ALA A 177 -17.01 8.29 17.46
N ARG A 178 -16.21 8.02 18.51
CA ARG A 178 -16.57 7.04 19.56
C ARG A 178 -17.84 7.43 20.32
N LEU A 179 -18.05 8.71 20.59
CA LEU A 179 -19.24 9.22 21.28
C LEU A 179 -20.48 9.23 20.39
N SER A 180 -20.31 9.51 19.09
CA SER A 180 -21.43 9.63 18.12
C SER A 180 -21.76 8.33 17.41
N GLY A 181 -21.00 7.23 17.62
CA GLY A 181 -21.20 5.96 16.93
C GLY A 181 -20.87 5.99 15.43
N MET A 182 -20.24 7.05 14.93
CA MET A 182 -19.84 7.18 13.51
C MET A 182 -18.43 6.67 13.29
N GLU A 183 -18.18 6.06 12.12
CA GLU A 183 -16.82 5.70 11.73
C GLU A 183 -15.99 6.96 11.43
N PRO A 184 -14.83 7.16 12.09
CA PRO A 184 -14.00 8.33 11.87
C PRO A 184 -13.40 8.30 10.45
N ARG A 185 -13.61 9.35 9.68
CA ARG A 185 -13.02 9.51 8.34
C ARG A 185 -11.51 9.75 8.38
N LEU A 186 -11.00 10.20 9.51
CA LEU A 186 -9.60 10.48 9.77
C LEU A 186 -9.20 9.79 11.07
N THR A 187 -8.30 8.81 10.98
CA THR A 187 -7.79 8.09 12.15
C THR A 187 -6.36 8.52 12.47
N VAL A 188 -5.96 8.41 13.73
CA VAL A 188 -4.58 8.66 14.16
C VAL A 188 -3.60 7.77 13.39
N ASP A 189 -3.98 6.53 13.10
CA ASP A 189 -3.14 5.60 12.32
C ASP A 189 -3.00 6.04 10.87
N SER A 190 -4.06 6.55 10.24
CA SER A 190 -3.99 7.10 8.87
C SER A 190 -3.05 8.32 8.80
N LEU A 191 -3.06 9.19 9.83
CA LEU A 191 -2.16 10.33 9.90
C LEU A 191 -0.70 9.93 10.24
N ARG A 192 -0.50 8.90 11.05
CA ARG A 192 0.84 8.35 11.27
C ARG A 192 1.43 7.76 10.00
N MET A 193 0.62 7.09 9.20
CA MET A 193 1.03 6.60 7.87
C MET A 193 1.31 7.74 6.90
N ALA A 194 0.49 8.79 6.90
CA ALA A 194 0.67 9.99 6.08
C ALA A 194 1.92 10.82 6.42
N ARG A 195 2.71 10.45 7.43
CA ARG A 195 4.01 11.06 7.75
C ARG A 195 5.18 10.40 7.05
N LYS A 196 4.96 9.28 6.37
CA LYS A 196 6.01 8.50 5.71
C LYS A 196 5.82 8.55 4.20
N TYR A 197 6.91 8.71 3.48
CA TYR A 197 6.92 8.44 2.05
C TYR A 197 6.94 6.93 1.85
N MET A 198 5.92 6.41 1.19
CA MET A 198 5.80 4.98 0.86
C MET A 198 6.28 4.79 -0.57
N PHE A 199 7.59 4.96 -0.77
CA PHE A 199 8.27 4.82 -2.03
C PHE A 199 8.94 3.46 -2.12
N PHE A 200 8.77 2.80 -3.26
CA PHE A 200 9.22 1.42 -3.45
C PHE A 200 9.81 1.21 -4.83
N SER A 201 10.89 0.43 -4.88
CA SER A 201 11.54 0.03 -6.12
C SER A 201 10.99 -1.31 -6.61
N SER A 202 10.57 -1.37 -7.87
CA SER A 202 10.17 -2.62 -8.55
C SER A 202 11.25 -3.17 -9.48
N GLU A 203 12.49 -2.76 -9.32
CA GLU A 203 13.59 -3.14 -10.22
C GLU A 203 13.87 -4.65 -10.24
N LYS A 204 13.68 -5.34 -9.11
CA LYS A 204 13.78 -6.80 -9.05
C LYS A 204 12.72 -7.46 -9.91
N ALA A 205 11.46 -7.04 -9.77
CA ALA A 205 10.36 -7.58 -10.56
C ALA A 205 10.52 -7.30 -12.06
N LYS A 206 11.06 -6.13 -12.44
CA LYS A 206 11.33 -5.79 -13.85
C LYS A 206 12.45 -6.64 -14.44
N ARG A 207 13.47 -6.95 -13.65
CA ARG A 207 14.63 -7.72 -14.11
C ARG A 207 14.34 -9.20 -14.25
N GLU A 208 13.55 -9.79 -13.37
CA GLU A 208 13.34 -11.25 -13.26
C GLU A 208 12.03 -11.70 -13.88
#